data_0cc5743b684117309790fd33b2326d5d
#
_entry.id   0cc5743b684117309790fd33b2326d5d
#
_cell.length_a   1.000
_cell.length_b   1.000
_cell.length_c   1.000
_cell.angle_alpha   90.00
_cell.angle_beta   90.00
_cell.angle_gamma   90.00
#
_symmetry.space_group_name_H-M   'P 1'
#
loop_
_entity.id
_entity.type
_entity.pdbx_description
1 polymer ?
#
loop_
_entity_poly.entity_id
_entity_poly.type
_entity_poly.pdbx_seq_one_letter_code
_entity_poly.pdbx_strand_id
1 'polypeptide(L)'
;MRARAYVRGLLAPLAVKNGWTLAEAAGDRTPDGMQRLLNAAAWDAGGVRDDVRGYVARHLGDASGVLVVDETGFIKKGTRSAGVQRQYSGTAGRVENCQLGVFLAYASPKGRALVDRELYLPKSWTDDRDRCREAGVPDDVQFASKTELARAMLGRALDAGVPASWVTADEAYGKDGSFRDWLEQRRIGYAAAVPKSQAVAGDAGKSRADVLTAHAPGQAWKRRSCGNGSKGPRAYDWAAATLPEDGTEPPGWSRFLLVRRSLTPNSKGELELAYYLCAAPAGTEDEELIRVAGSRWAVEECFQAAKNEAGLDHYQVRRYDAWYRHATLAVLAHAYLAVTAANAPKALAAASSRSRSRGPPSTGTPDHPHTRPHRRLGLVQLAKTPPAARQNRPLQAKTGNT
;
A
#
# COMPACT_ATOMS: atom_id res chain seq x y z
N MET A 1 -28.12 -0.04 5.65
CA MET A 1 -28.20 0.69 4.37
C MET A 1 -27.14 1.75 4.18
N ARG A 2 -26.75 2.55 5.19
CA ARG A 2 -25.82 3.69 5.08
C ARG A 2 -24.38 3.28 4.65
N ALA A 3 -23.82 2.21 5.23
CA ALA A 3 -22.50 1.70 4.84
C ALA A 3 -22.44 1.34 3.34
N ARG A 4 -23.48 0.71 2.80
CA ARG A 4 -23.57 0.40 1.36
C ARG A 4 -23.56 1.66 0.50
N ALA A 5 -24.28 2.71 0.91
CA ALA A 5 -24.29 4.00 0.19
C ALA A 5 -22.90 4.66 0.25
N TYR A 6 -22.23 4.60 1.40
CA TYR A 6 -20.87 5.11 1.58
C TYR A 6 -19.89 4.41 0.62
N VAL A 7 -19.85 3.08 0.62
CA VAL A 7 -18.94 2.30 -0.26
C VAL A 7 -19.27 2.55 -1.73
N ARG A 8 -20.56 2.62 -2.12
CA ARG A 8 -20.95 2.98 -3.49
C ARG A 8 -20.44 4.37 -3.89
N GLY A 9 -20.48 5.35 -2.98
CA GLY A 9 -19.93 6.67 -3.20
C GLY A 9 -18.41 6.63 -3.34
N LEU A 10 -17.70 5.81 -2.54
CA LEU A 10 -16.26 5.61 -2.70
C LEU A 10 -15.90 5.00 -4.07
N LEU A 11 -16.75 4.15 -4.62
CA LEU A 11 -16.58 3.54 -5.95
C LEU A 11 -17.04 4.45 -7.09
N ALA A 12 -17.80 5.51 -6.80
CA ALA A 12 -18.30 6.44 -7.82
C ALA A 12 -17.18 7.32 -8.39
N PRO A 13 -17.30 7.81 -9.63
CA PRO A 13 -16.30 8.67 -10.28
C PRO A 13 -16.36 10.12 -9.77
N LEU A 14 -16.30 10.28 -8.45
CA LEU A 14 -16.29 11.59 -7.78
C LEU A 14 -14.86 12.13 -7.69
N ALA A 15 -14.67 13.42 -7.99
CA ALA A 15 -13.38 14.07 -7.90
C ALA A 15 -12.85 14.14 -6.45
N VAL A 16 -13.77 14.34 -5.49
CA VAL A 16 -13.50 14.34 -4.04
C VAL A 16 -14.53 13.44 -3.38
N LYS A 17 -14.11 12.58 -2.46
CA LYS A 17 -14.95 11.59 -1.77
C LYS A 17 -15.02 11.92 -0.26
N ASN A 18 -15.68 13.01 0.08
CA ASN A 18 -15.92 13.44 1.45
C ASN A 18 -17.39 13.27 1.85
N GLY A 19 -17.72 13.57 3.12
CA GLY A 19 -19.07 13.39 3.64
C GLY A 19 -20.17 14.08 2.80
N TRP A 20 -19.89 15.26 2.23
CA TRP A 20 -20.84 16.00 1.39
C TRP A 20 -21.04 15.35 0.03
N THR A 21 -19.97 15.12 -0.72
CA THR A 21 -20.06 14.55 -2.08
C THR A 21 -20.58 13.11 -2.07
N LEU A 22 -20.29 12.34 -1.01
CA LEU A 22 -20.83 11.00 -0.82
C LEU A 22 -22.32 11.04 -0.49
N ALA A 23 -22.78 12.00 0.30
CA ALA A 23 -24.20 12.21 0.62
C ALA A 23 -24.98 12.61 -0.62
N GLU A 24 -24.48 13.60 -1.37
CA GLU A 24 -25.08 14.06 -2.63
C GLU A 24 -25.21 12.90 -3.65
N ALA A 25 -24.13 12.10 -3.82
CA ALA A 25 -24.16 10.93 -4.69
C ALA A 25 -25.15 9.84 -4.24
N ALA A 26 -25.50 9.81 -2.96
CA ALA A 26 -26.52 8.93 -2.38
C ALA A 26 -27.95 9.49 -2.45
N GLY A 27 -28.12 10.76 -2.89
CA GLY A 27 -29.39 11.45 -2.91
C GLY A 27 -29.82 12.05 -1.57
N ASP A 28 -28.87 12.15 -0.63
CA ASP A 28 -29.12 12.79 0.69
C ASP A 28 -28.99 14.32 0.60
N ARG A 29 -29.79 15.03 1.37
CA ARG A 29 -29.78 16.50 1.42
C ARG A 29 -28.63 17.05 2.28
N THR A 30 -28.13 16.27 3.24
CA THR A 30 -27.09 16.67 4.18
C THR A 30 -26.05 15.55 4.36
N PRO A 31 -24.83 15.85 4.79
CA PRO A 31 -23.79 14.86 5.00
C PRO A 31 -23.96 14.05 6.31
N ASP A 32 -24.96 14.37 7.15
CA ASP A 32 -25.09 13.85 8.52
C ASP A 32 -25.09 12.33 8.57
N GLY A 33 -25.78 11.68 7.64
CA GLY A 33 -25.81 10.23 7.56
C GLY A 33 -24.44 9.60 7.29
N MET A 34 -23.63 10.23 6.43
CA MET A 34 -22.27 9.76 6.12
C MET A 34 -21.30 10.06 7.25
N GLN A 35 -21.41 11.24 7.85
CA GLN A 35 -20.60 11.64 9.01
C GLN A 35 -20.92 10.78 10.24
N ARG A 36 -22.22 10.52 10.51
CA ARG A 36 -22.65 9.66 11.62
C ARG A 36 -22.12 8.24 11.48
N LEU A 37 -22.08 7.69 10.25
CA LEU A 37 -21.51 6.36 9.99
C LEU A 37 -20.08 6.24 10.50
N LEU A 38 -19.27 7.29 10.34
CA LEU A 38 -17.87 7.28 10.75
C LEU A 38 -17.68 7.67 12.21
N ASN A 39 -18.45 8.67 12.72
CA ASN A 39 -18.16 9.28 14.02
C ASN A 39 -19.00 8.71 15.18
N ALA A 40 -20.22 8.25 14.94
CA ALA A 40 -21.15 7.92 16.02
C ALA A 40 -21.84 6.55 15.90
N ALA A 41 -21.92 5.97 14.71
CA ALA A 41 -22.57 4.67 14.54
C ALA A 41 -21.77 3.55 15.21
N ALA A 42 -22.44 2.67 15.93
CA ALA A 42 -21.82 1.49 16.52
C ALA A 42 -21.69 0.39 15.45
N TRP A 43 -20.47 0.08 15.05
CA TRP A 43 -20.12 -1.07 14.21
C TRP A 43 -18.64 -1.40 14.35
N ASP A 44 -18.33 -2.66 14.14
CA ASP A 44 -16.98 -3.22 14.29
C ASP A 44 -16.16 -3.06 13.01
N ALA A 45 -15.26 -2.08 13.00
CA ALA A 45 -14.32 -1.88 11.90
C ALA A 45 -13.26 -2.99 11.83
N GLY A 46 -12.99 -3.68 12.92
CA GLY A 46 -12.10 -4.85 12.99
C GLY A 46 -12.72 -6.05 12.28
N GLY A 47 -13.96 -6.39 12.61
CA GLY A 47 -14.69 -7.48 11.94
C GLY A 47 -14.85 -7.26 10.45
N VAL A 48 -15.18 -6.02 10.02
CA VAL A 48 -15.24 -5.70 8.57
C VAL A 48 -13.86 -5.83 7.90
N ARG A 49 -12.76 -5.47 8.58
CA ARG A 49 -11.40 -5.72 8.08
C ARG A 49 -11.16 -7.22 7.88
N ASP A 50 -11.59 -8.05 8.83
CA ASP A 50 -11.40 -9.50 8.77
C ASP A 50 -12.23 -10.10 7.62
N ASP A 51 -13.43 -9.60 7.38
CA ASP A 51 -14.24 -9.95 6.21
C ASP A 51 -13.56 -9.57 4.90
N VAL A 52 -12.96 -8.37 4.81
CA VAL A 52 -12.20 -7.93 3.63
C VAL A 52 -11.00 -8.83 3.39
N ARG A 53 -10.24 -9.18 4.43
CA ARG A 53 -9.12 -10.10 4.34
C ARG A 53 -9.57 -11.47 3.82
N GLY A 54 -10.64 -12.02 4.38
CA GLY A 54 -11.25 -13.28 3.94
C GLY A 54 -11.76 -13.22 2.49
N TYR A 55 -12.35 -12.09 2.09
CA TYR A 55 -12.77 -11.85 0.71
C TYR A 55 -11.58 -11.86 -0.26
N VAL A 56 -10.50 -11.14 0.05
CA VAL A 56 -9.28 -11.12 -0.77
C VAL A 56 -8.64 -12.50 -0.83
N ALA A 57 -8.48 -13.19 0.30
CA ALA A 57 -7.91 -14.53 0.36
C ALA A 57 -8.70 -15.54 -0.48
N ARG A 58 -10.03 -15.45 -0.50
CA ARG A 58 -10.89 -16.33 -1.30
C ARG A 58 -10.75 -16.10 -2.79
N HIS A 59 -10.61 -14.86 -3.23
CA HIS A 59 -10.64 -14.51 -4.66
C HIS A 59 -9.24 -14.36 -5.29
N LEU A 60 -8.27 -13.88 -4.54
CA LEU A 60 -6.89 -13.66 -5.00
C LEU A 60 -5.90 -14.66 -4.38
N GLY A 61 -6.34 -15.51 -3.45
CA GLY A 61 -5.47 -16.44 -2.72
C GLY A 61 -4.71 -17.39 -3.63
N ASP A 62 -3.42 -17.56 -3.34
CA ASP A 62 -2.48 -18.40 -4.05
C ASP A 62 -1.35 -18.84 -3.11
N ALA A 63 -0.86 -20.08 -3.24
CA ALA A 63 0.22 -20.59 -2.40
C ALA A 63 1.52 -19.78 -2.52
N SER A 64 1.77 -19.17 -3.69
CA SER A 64 2.91 -18.27 -3.92
C SER A 64 2.66 -16.83 -3.45
N GLY A 65 1.57 -16.59 -2.70
CA GLY A 65 1.18 -15.27 -2.19
C GLY A 65 2.24 -14.61 -1.33
N VAL A 66 2.33 -13.29 -1.44
CA VAL A 66 3.26 -12.45 -0.69
C VAL A 66 2.46 -11.42 0.11
N LEU A 67 2.73 -11.33 1.41
CA LEU A 67 2.27 -10.25 2.26
C LEU A 67 3.28 -9.10 2.19
N VAL A 68 2.80 -7.89 1.92
CA VAL A 68 3.64 -6.70 1.73
C VAL A 68 3.28 -5.66 2.76
N VAL A 69 4.23 -5.28 3.59
CA VAL A 69 4.06 -4.23 4.60
C VAL A 69 4.67 -2.93 4.12
N ASP A 70 3.95 -1.84 4.27
CA ASP A 70 4.47 -0.49 4.04
C ASP A 70 3.56 0.55 4.73
N GLU A 71 4.01 1.81 4.82
CA GLU A 71 3.21 2.89 5.34
C GLU A 71 2.94 3.96 4.28
N THR A 72 1.85 4.72 4.50
CA THR A 72 1.57 5.89 3.68
C THR A 72 1.15 7.08 4.54
N GLY A 73 1.59 8.27 4.13
CA GLY A 73 1.28 9.53 4.79
C GLY A 73 -0.01 10.16 4.27
N PHE A 74 -0.76 10.77 5.19
CA PHE A 74 -1.95 11.57 4.95
C PHE A 74 -1.70 12.99 5.44
N ILE A 75 -1.49 13.93 4.53
CA ILE A 75 -1.21 15.34 4.86
C ILE A 75 -2.42 15.92 5.58
N LYS A 76 -2.19 16.60 6.69
CA LYS A 76 -3.22 17.23 7.50
C LYS A 76 -2.89 18.69 7.82
N LYS A 77 -3.95 19.50 7.90
CA LYS A 77 -3.87 20.87 8.47
C LYS A 77 -4.28 20.79 9.93
N GLY A 78 -3.53 21.44 10.80
CA GLY A 78 -3.83 21.49 12.25
C GLY A 78 -3.31 20.27 13.02
N THR A 79 -3.62 20.22 14.33
CA THR A 79 -2.97 19.34 15.31
C THR A 79 -3.91 18.34 15.99
N ARG A 80 -5.21 18.34 15.65
CA ARG A 80 -6.25 17.58 16.38
C ARG A 80 -6.57 16.19 15.82
N SER A 81 -6.05 15.83 14.64
CA SER A 81 -6.27 14.48 14.09
C SER A 81 -5.41 13.47 14.84
N ALA A 82 -5.99 12.34 15.28
CA ALA A 82 -5.28 11.29 16.01
C ALA A 82 -3.97 10.89 15.31
N GLY A 83 -2.84 10.92 16.01
CA GLY A 83 -1.53 10.56 15.47
C GLY A 83 -0.86 11.60 14.57
N VAL A 84 -1.45 12.79 14.38
CA VAL A 84 -0.86 13.83 13.52
C VAL A 84 0.34 14.50 14.20
N GLN A 85 1.44 14.60 13.46
CA GLN A 85 2.61 15.41 13.82
C GLN A 85 3.45 15.74 12.59
N ARG A 86 4.46 16.62 12.76
CA ARG A 86 5.50 16.81 11.74
C ARG A 86 6.41 15.60 11.73
N GLN A 87 6.37 14.84 10.65
CA GLN A 87 7.17 13.63 10.45
C GLN A 87 7.41 13.41 8.95
N TYR A 88 8.39 12.58 8.60
CA TYR A 88 8.65 12.27 7.20
C TYR A 88 7.44 11.58 6.56
N SER A 89 7.03 12.08 5.42
CA SER A 89 5.95 11.51 4.61
C SER A 89 6.54 11.07 3.27
N GLY A 90 6.55 9.77 2.99
CA GLY A 90 6.95 9.24 1.69
C GLY A 90 6.10 9.80 0.54
N THR A 91 4.81 10.05 0.79
CA THR A 91 3.90 10.68 -0.18
C THR A 91 4.32 12.10 -0.58
N ALA A 92 4.86 12.88 0.37
CA ALA A 92 5.33 14.24 0.14
C ALA A 92 6.82 14.32 -0.19
N GLY A 93 7.58 13.25 0.05
CA GLY A 93 9.04 13.20 -0.10
C GLY A 93 9.82 14.10 0.90
N ARG A 94 9.16 14.57 1.96
CA ARG A 94 9.71 15.52 2.95
C ARG A 94 8.98 15.43 4.29
N VAL A 95 9.51 16.14 5.29
CA VAL A 95 8.85 16.28 6.60
C VAL A 95 7.64 17.20 6.47
N GLU A 96 6.44 16.65 6.73
CA GLU A 96 5.16 17.35 6.68
C GLU A 96 4.32 17.04 7.91
N ASN A 97 3.31 17.89 8.17
CA ASN A 97 2.30 17.60 9.17
C ASN A 97 1.33 16.56 8.64
N CYS A 98 1.46 15.32 9.08
CA CYS A 98 0.72 14.19 8.54
C CYS A 98 0.37 13.15 9.61
N GLN A 99 -0.65 12.35 9.31
CA GLN A 99 -0.88 11.05 9.94
C GLN A 99 -0.15 9.99 9.11
N LEU A 100 0.34 8.93 9.76
CA LEU A 100 0.87 7.75 9.07
C LEU A 100 -0.03 6.55 9.34
N GLY A 101 -0.45 5.89 8.29
CA GLY A 101 -1.09 4.58 8.36
C GLY A 101 -0.12 3.51 7.89
N VAL A 102 0.05 2.46 8.67
CA VAL A 102 0.74 1.23 8.28
C VAL A 102 -0.29 0.28 7.68
N PHE A 103 0.01 -0.30 6.53
CA PHE A 103 -0.90 -1.16 5.80
C PHE A 103 -0.25 -2.50 5.46
N LEU A 104 -1.10 -3.51 5.37
CA LEU A 104 -0.75 -4.81 4.84
C LEU A 104 -1.45 -5.00 3.49
N ALA A 105 -0.68 -5.29 2.45
CA ALA A 105 -1.19 -5.72 1.16
C ALA A 105 -0.96 -7.21 0.97
N TYR A 106 -1.85 -7.86 0.22
CA TYR A 106 -1.69 -9.20 -0.31
C TYR A 106 -1.43 -9.12 -1.81
N ALA A 107 -0.42 -9.82 -2.30
CA ALA A 107 -0.06 -9.88 -3.71
C ALA A 107 0.11 -11.33 -4.15
N SER A 108 -0.48 -11.69 -5.30
CA SER A 108 -0.38 -13.00 -5.93
C SER A 108 -0.39 -12.86 -7.45
N PRO A 109 -0.20 -13.95 -8.21
CA PRO A 109 -0.37 -13.95 -9.67
C PRO A 109 -1.79 -13.54 -10.12
N LYS A 110 -2.80 -13.72 -9.25
CA LYS A 110 -4.20 -13.35 -9.53
C LYS A 110 -4.47 -11.86 -9.35
N GLY A 111 -3.70 -11.15 -8.52
CA GLY A 111 -3.88 -9.73 -8.26
C GLY A 111 -3.31 -9.29 -6.91
N ARG A 112 -3.63 -8.04 -6.53
CA ARG A 112 -3.12 -7.44 -5.29
C ARG A 112 -4.17 -6.53 -4.67
N ALA A 113 -4.25 -6.53 -3.33
CA ALA A 113 -5.18 -5.69 -2.58
C ALA A 113 -4.65 -5.38 -1.17
N LEU A 114 -5.04 -4.23 -0.62
CA LEU A 114 -4.89 -3.96 0.81
C LEU A 114 -5.82 -4.86 1.61
N VAL A 115 -5.33 -5.43 2.71
CA VAL A 115 -6.06 -6.39 3.55
C VAL A 115 -6.11 -6.03 5.03
N ASP A 116 -5.24 -5.12 5.49
CA ASP A 116 -5.22 -4.66 6.88
C ASP A 116 -4.62 -3.25 6.98
N ARG A 117 -4.83 -2.57 8.11
CA ARG A 117 -4.39 -1.19 8.40
C ARG A 117 -4.24 -0.95 9.89
N GLU A 118 -3.25 -0.14 10.26
CA GLU A 118 -3.06 0.38 11.60
C GLU A 118 -2.69 1.87 11.54
N LEU A 119 -3.24 2.66 12.47
CA LEU A 119 -2.84 4.06 12.62
C LEU A 119 -1.62 4.14 13.52
N TYR A 120 -0.53 4.68 12.99
CA TYR A 120 0.66 4.93 13.81
C TYR A 120 0.42 6.11 14.74
N LEU A 121 0.54 5.88 16.03
CA LEU A 121 0.51 6.90 17.08
C LEU A 121 1.94 7.14 17.56
N PRO A 122 2.54 8.31 17.27
CA PRO A 122 3.87 8.66 17.78
C PRO A 122 3.90 8.73 19.30
N LYS A 123 5.07 8.57 19.92
CA LYS A 123 5.24 8.70 21.38
C LYS A 123 4.69 10.02 21.93
N SER A 124 4.86 11.13 21.21
CA SER A 124 4.30 12.44 21.58
C SER A 124 2.76 12.45 21.70
N TRP A 125 2.09 11.43 21.16
CA TRP A 125 0.66 11.20 21.35
C TRP A 125 0.38 10.27 22.52
N THR A 126 1.02 9.13 22.57
CA THR A 126 0.75 8.13 23.61
C THR A 126 1.20 8.58 24.99
N ASP A 127 2.18 9.46 25.08
CA ASP A 127 2.62 10.09 26.33
C ASP A 127 1.68 11.22 26.80
N ASP A 128 0.84 11.80 25.89
CA ASP A 128 -0.17 12.81 26.21
C ASP A 128 -1.57 12.17 26.22
N ARG A 129 -1.97 11.64 27.38
CA ARG A 129 -3.24 10.91 27.54
C ARG A 129 -4.48 11.80 27.36
N ASP A 130 -4.40 13.07 27.72
CA ASP A 130 -5.52 14.01 27.54
C ASP A 130 -5.77 14.27 26.06
N ARG A 131 -4.72 14.52 25.30
CA ARG A 131 -4.78 14.64 23.84
C ARG A 131 -5.31 13.36 23.18
N CYS A 132 -4.90 12.18 23.66
CA CYS A 132 -5.44 10.91 23.21
C CYS A 132 -6.95 10.81 23.44
N ARG A 133 -7.43 11.13 24.63
CA ARG A 133 -8.86 11.12 24.99
C ARG A 133 -9.68 12.06 24.14
N GLU A 134 -9.20 13.30 23.92
CA GLU A 134 -9.85 14.26 23.02
C GLU A 134 -10.00 13.70 21.60
N ALA A 135 -9.00 12.98 21.09
CA ALA A 135 -9.04 12.34 19.78
C ALA A 135 -9.77 10.99 19.77
N GLY A 136 -10.27 10.51 20.92
CA GLY A 136 -10.98 9.25 21.06
C GLY A 136 -10.09 8.02 20.93
N VAL A 137 -8.82 8.14 21.29
CA VAL A 137 -7.92 6.98 21.43
C VAL A 137 -8.25 6.27 22.73
N PRO A 138 -8.53 4.96 22.72
CA PRO A 138 -8.80 4.18 23.92
C PRO A 138 -7.64 4.23 24.93
N ASP A 139 -7.96 4.16 26.22
CA ASP A 139 -6.96 4.26 27.29
C ASP A 139 -5.98 3.09 27.35
N ASP A 140 -6.34 1.94 26.81
CA ASP A 140 -5.52 0.72 26.70
C ASP A 140 -4.55 0.75 25.50
N VAL A 141 -4.72 1.68 24.56
CA VAL A 141 -3.81 1.84 23.42
C VAL A 141 -2.51 2.45 23.89
N GLN A 142 -1.43 1.67 23.80
CA GLN A 142 -0.07 2.06 24.13
C GLN A 142 0.74 2.40 22.85
N PHE A 143 1.94 2.96 23.05
CA PHE A 143 2.87 3.13 21.94
C PHE A 143 3.23 1.79 21.31
N ALA A 144 3.16 1.74 20.00
CA ALA A 144 3.68 0.64 19.20
C ALA A 144 4.53 1.22 18.04
N SER A 145 5.72 0.67 17.85
CA SER A 145 6.55 0.97 16.69
C SER A 145 5.86 0.49 15.40
N LYS A 146 6.29 1.01 14.26
CA LYS A 146 5.76 0.55 12.96
C LYS A 146 5.98 -0.95 12.74
N THR A 147 7.10 -1.49 13.19
CA THR A 147 7.41 -2.92 13.10
C THR A 147 6.51 -3.76 14.01
N GLU A 148 6.13 -3.28 15.18
CA GLU A 148 5.15 -3.96 16.06
C GLU A 148 3.74 -3.94 15.44
N LEU A 149 3.32 -2.81 14.85
CA LEU A 149 2.06 -2.72 14.12
C LEU A 149 2.06 -3.69 12.90
N ALA A 150 3.17 -3.77 12.18
CA ALA A 150 3.35 -4.72 11.08
C ALA A 150 3.22 -6.18 11.56
N ARG A 151 3.90 -6.54 12.65
CA ARG A 151 3.81 -7.89 13.26
C ARG A 151 2.38 -8.23 13.68
N ALA A 152 1.65 -7.28 14.25
CA ALA A 152 0.26 -7.49 14.64
C ALA A 152 -0.64 -7.77 13.41
N MET A 153 -0.49 -7.01 12.31
CA MET A 153 -1.23 -7.24 11.07
C MET A 153 -0.86 -8.56 10.40
N LEU A 154 0.44 -8.86 10.30
CA LEU A 154 0.92 -10.15 9.76
C LEU A 154 0.44 -11.32 10.58
N GLY A 155 0.50 -11.23 11.94
CA GLY A 155 -0.03 -12.25 12.83
C GLY A 155 -1.50 -12.54 12.54
N ARG A 156 -2.34 -11.50 12.51
CA ARG A 156 -3.78 -11.66 12.17
C ARG A 156 -4.02 -12.29 10.80
N ALA A 157 -3.19 -11.97 9.82
CA ALA A 157 -3.34 -12.53 8.46
C ALA A 157 -2.95 -14.01 8.42
N LEU A 158 -1.81 -14.36 9.03
CA LEU A 158 -1.30 -15.73 9.07
C LEU A 158 -2.19 -16.64 9.93
N ASP A 159 -2.61 -16.16 11.10
CA ASP A 159 -3.48 -16.89 12.02
C ASP A 159 -4.89 -17.12 11.43
N ALA A 160 -5.33 -16.23 10.53
CA ALA A 160 -6.56 -16.41 9.75
C ALA A 160 -6.39 -17.31 8.50
N GLY A 161 -5.22 -17.90 8.30
CA GLY A 161 -4.96 -18.82 7.18
C GLY A 161 -4.90 -18.16 5.81
N VAL A 162 -4.49 -16.87 5.72
CA VAL A 162 -4.24 -16.24 4.42
C VAL A 162 -3.15 -17.02 3.70
N PRO A 163 -3.38 -17.50 2.46
CA PRO A 163 -2.42 -18.34 1.74
C PRO A 163 -1.24 -17.50 1.26
N ALA A 164 -0.25 -17.32 2.14
CA ALA A 164 0.97 -16.58 1.87
C ALA A 164 2.16 -17.32 2.48
N SER A 165 3.17 -17.59 1.66
CA SER A 165 4.44 -18.20 2.10
C SER A 165 5.53 -17.17 2.32
N TRP A 166 5.28 -15.91 1.97
CA TRP A 166 6.30 -14.87 1.91
C TRP A 166 5.85 -13.54 2.48
N VAL A 167 6.83 -12.82 3.05
CA VAL A 167 6.69 -11.41 3.45
C VAL A 167 7.76 -10.57 2.76
N THR A 168 7.41 -9.38 2.32
CA THR A 168 8.38 -8.36 1.90
C THR A 168 8.04 -7.02 2.54
N ALA A 169 9.07 -6.24 2.84
CA ALA A 169 8.95 -4.93 3.48
C ALA A 169 10.13 -4.04 3.08
N ASP A 170 9.99 -2.74 3.29
CA ASP A 170 11.05 -1.79 3.04
C ASP A 170 12.12 -1.77 4.15
N GLU A 171 13.11 -0.87 4.00
CA GLU A 171 14.23 -0.72 4.93
C GLU A 171 13.79 -0.32 6.36
N ALA A 172 12.66 0.38 6.50
CA ALA A 172 12.18 0.80 7.81
C ALA A 172 11.84 -0.41 8.71
N TYR A 173 11.33 -1.49 8.08
CA TYR A 173 11.01 -2.76 8.73
C TYR A 173 12.16 -3.76 8.63
N GLY A 174 12.79 -3.86 7.47
CA GLY A 174 13.78 -4.89 7.19
C GLY A 174 15.07 -4.76 7.99
N LYS A 175 15.46 -3.57 8.45
CA LYS A 175 16.61 -3.37 9.35
C LYS A 175 16.38 -3.88 10.77
N ASP A 176 15.12 -4.08 11.18
CA ASP A 176 14.78 -4.56 12.52
C ASP A 176 15.00 -6.09 12.60
N GLY A 177 16.04 -6.49 13.37
CA GLY A 177 16.37 -7.91 13.58
C GLY A 177 15.22 -8.67 14.20
N SER A 178 14.56 -8.08 15.21
CA SER A 178 13.46 -8.75 15.92
C SER A 178 12.24 -9.00 15.03
N PHE A 179 12.04 -8.18 14.00
CA PHE A 179 11.01 -8.40 12.99
C PHE A 179 11.34 -9.62 12.12
N ARG A 180 12.61 -9.74 11.67
CA ARG A 180 13.05 -10.88 10.86
C ARG A 180 13.03 -12.17 11.68
N ASP A 181 13.55 -12.15 12.91
CA ASP A 181 13.54 -13.30 13.81
C ASP A 181 12.12 -13.80 14.07
N TRP A 182 11.16 -12.88 14.23
CA TRP A 182 9.76 -13.24 14.40
C TRP A 182 9.17 -13.95 13.18
N LEU A 183 9.55 -13.54 11.94
CA LEU A 183 9.14 -14.23 10.71
C LEU A 183 9.75 -15.63 10.62
N GLU A 184 11.03 -15.78 10.95
CA GLU A 184 11.74 -17.06 10.98
C GLU A 184 11.14 -18.03 12.00
N GLN A 185 10.80 -17.55 13.21
CA GLN A 185 10.12 -18.35 14.23
C GLN A 185 8.76 -18.89 13.75
N ARG A 186 8.08 -18.14 12.90
CA ARG A 186 6.82 -18.55 12.26
C ARG A 186 7.01 -19.37 10.97
N ARG A 187 8.24 -19.61 10.57
CA ARG A 187 8.61 -20.28 9.31
C ARG A 187 7.97 -19.62 8.08
N ILE A 188 8.02 -18.31 8.03
CA ILE A 188 7.56 -17.50 6.89
C ILE A 188 8.78 -16.95 6.16
N GLY A 189 8.90 -17.28 4.87
CA GLY A 189 9.95 -16.75 4.01
C GLY A 189 9.86 -15.23 3.88
N TYR A 190 10.99 -14.57 3.76
CA TYR A 190 10.97 -13.12 3.55
C TYR A 190 12.10 -12.64 2.62
N ALA A 191 11.85 -11.50 1.98
CA ALA A 191 12.85 -10.66 1.33
C ALA A 191 12.64 -9.21 1.81
N ALA A 192 13.38 -8.81 2.83
CA ALA A 192 13.24 -7.53 3.50
C ALA A 192 14.38 -6.58 3.08
N ALA A 193 14.04 -5.37 2.59
CA ALA A 193 15.07 -4.39 2.24
C ALA A 193 15.83 -3.92 3.49
N VAL A 194 17.13 -3.74 3.34
CA VAL A 194 18.03 -3.33 4.43
C VAL A 194 18.97 -2.22 3.97
N PRO A 195 19.51 -1.39 4.89
CA PRO A 195 20.51 -0.39 4.53
C PRO A 195 21.80 -1.04 4.04
N LYS A 196 22.53 -0.37 3.17
CA LYS A 196 23.83 -0.83 2.68
C LYS A 196 24.86 -1.14 3.79
N SER A 197 24.69 -0.49 4.95
CA SER A 197 25.52 -0.70 6.14
C SER A 197 25.07 -1.88 7.01
N GLN A 198 24.02 -2.63 6.61
CA GLN A 198 23.55 -3.79 7.36
C GLN A 198 24.67 -4.79 7.57
N ALA A 199 24.89 -5.15 8.84
CA ALA A 199 25.84 -6.22 9.16
C ALA A 199 25.21 -7.57 8.76
N VAL A 200 25.97 -8.37 8.05
CA VAL A 200 25.62 -9.72 7.59
C VAL A 200 26.75 -10.69 7.90
N ALA A 201 26.46 -11.97 8.05
CA ALA A 201 27.48 -13.00 8.20
C ALA A 201 28.32 -13.11 6.90
N GLY A 202 29.60 -13.27 7.04
CA GLY A 202 30.55 -13.56 5.97
C GLY A 202 31.57 -14.58 6.45
N ASP A 203 32.33 -15.19 5.55
CA ASP A 203 33.29 -16.26 5.86
C ASP A 203 34.36 -15.84 6.89
N ALA A 204 34.74 -14.58 6.91
CA ALA A 204 35.70 -13.99 7.86
C ALA A 204 35.05 -13.31 9.08
N GLY A 205 33.75 -13.58 9.33
CA GLY A 205 32.96 -12.93 10.36
C GLY A 205 31.97 -11.89 9.82
N LYS A 206 31.38 -11.05 10.68
CA LYS A 206 30.39 -10.06 10.26
C LYS A 206 31.02 -8.96 9.40
N SER A 207 30.38 -8.68 8.25
CA SER A 207 30.75 -7.62 7.32
C SER A 207 29.52 -6.78 6.95
N ARG A 208 29.72 -5.63 6.35
CA ARG A 208 28.63 -4.80 5.82
C ARG A 208 28.17 -5.36 4.46
N ALA A 209 26.89 -5.24 4.17
CA ALA A 209 26.30 -5.69 2.91
C ALA A 209 26.96 -5.05 1.67
N ASP A 210 27.27 -3.74 1.73
CA ASP A 210 27.94 -3.03 0.64
C ASP A 210 29.39 -3.50 0.42
N VAL A 211 30.10 -3.83 1.50
CA VAL A 211 31.49 -4.34 1.43
C VAL A 211 31.50 -5.73 0.80
N LEU A 212 30.63 -6.64 1.21
CA LEU A 212 30.53 -7.96 0.58
C LEU A 212 30.15 -7.85 -0.89
N THR A 213 29.21 -6.96 -1.22
CA THR A 213 28.75 -6.76 -2.61
C THR A 213 29.87 -6.22 -3.52
N ALA A 214 30.78 -5.40 -2.99
CA ALA A 214 31.88 -4.86 -3.77
C ALA A 214 32.85 -5.95 -4.28
N HIS A 215 32.87 -7.11 -3.64
CA HIS A 215 33.69 -8.26 -4.03
C HIS A 215 32.91 -9.28 -4.90
N ALA A 216 31.65 -9.00 -5.22
CA ALA A 216 30.84 -9.90 -6.05
C ALA A 216 31.44 -10.01 -7.46
N PRO A 217 31.76 -11.22 -7.95
CA PRO A 217 32.31 -11.39 -9.30
C PRO A 217 31.30 -10.98 -10.36
N GLY A 218 31.76 -10.53 -11.52
CA GLY A 218 30.89 -10.05 -12.60
C GLY A 218 29.83 -11.08 -13.02
N GLN A 219 30.16 -12.35 -13.01
CA GLN A 219 29.25 -13.46 -13.35
C GLN A 219 28.15 -13.71 -12.32
N ALA A 220 28.25 -13.19 -11.10
CA ALA A 220 27.20 -13.27 -10.10
C ALA A 220 25.97 -12.40 -10.46
N TRP A 221 26.18 -11.40 -11.31
CA TRP A 221 25.12 -10.48 -11.72
C TRP A 221 24.34 -11.03 -12.90
N LYS A 222 23.07 -11.35 -12.66
CA LYS A 222 22.15 -11.90 -13.67
C LYS A 222 21.01 -10.91 -13.93
N ARG A 223 20.78 -10.59 -15.21
CA ARG A 223 19.64 -9.73 -15.59
C ARG A 223 18.34 -10.50 -15.47
N ARG A 224 17.44 -10.01 -14.62
CA ARG A 224 16.11 -10.59 -14.38
C ARG A 224 15.06 -9.52 -14.23
N SER A 225 13.83 -9.84 -14.65
CA SER A 225 12.65 -9.02 -14.38
C SER A 225 12.01 -9.48 -13.07
N CYS A 226 11.67 -8.54 -12.20
CA CYS A 226 10.90 -8.80 -10.98
C CYS A 226 9.39 -8.51 -11.16
N GLY A 227 8.87 -8.58 -12.39
CA GLY A 227 7.47 -8.34 -12.74
C GLY A 227 7.28 -7.15 -13.67
N ASN A 228 6.02 -6.91 -14.05
CA ASN A 228 5.66 -5.82 -14.93
C ASN A 228 5.30 -4.56 -14.13
N GLY A 229 5.80 -3.42 -14.57
CA GLY A 229 5.39 -2.11 -14.10
C GLY A 229 4.51 -1.38 -15.13
N SER A 230 4.11 -0.16 -14.84
CA SER A 230 3.30 0.69 -15.73
C SER A 230 4.01 1.01 -17.06
N LYS A 231 5.35 0.86 -17.11
CA LYS A 231 6.20 1.13 -18.30
C LYS A 231 6.77 -0.15 -18.92
N GLY A 232 6.28 -1.33 -18.56
CA GLY A 232 6.79 -2.63 -19.01
C GLY A 232 7.56 -3.40 -17.93
N PRO A 233 8.36 -4.42 -18.31
CA PRO A 233 9.12 -5.24 -17.37
C PRO A 233 10.08 -4.40 -16.52
N ARG A 234 10.07 -4.66 -15.21
CA ARG A 234 11.04 -4.08 -14.25
C ARG A 234 12.30 -4.94 -14.22
N ALA A 235 13.18 -4.72 -15.19
CA ALA A 235 14.43 -5.44 -15.30
C ALA A 235 15.55 -4.75 -14.52
N TYR A 236 16.34 -5.56 -13.83
CA TYR A 236 17.51 -5.15 -13.05
C TYR A 236 18.60 -6.22 -13.17
N ASP A 237 19.83 -5.88 -12.84
CA ASP A 237 20.84 -6.87 -12.56
C ASP A 237 20.75 -7.27 -11.07
N TRP A 238 20.75 -8.57 -10.81
CA TRP A 238 20.62 -9.15 -9.48
C TRP A 238 21.79 -10.04 -9.17
N ALA A 239 22.25 -10.02 -7.92
CA ALA A 239 23.20 -10.95 -7.37
C ALA A 239 22.65 -11.52 -6.06
N ALA A 240 22.81 -12.81 -5.84
CA ALA A 240 22.42 -13.49 -4.60
C ALA A 240 23.61 -14.27 -4.06
N ALA A 241 23.73 -14.31 -2.73
CA ALA A 241 24.70 -15.14 -2.03
C ALA A 241 24.02 -15.76 -0.81
N THR A 242 24.18 -17.07 -0.62
CA THR A 242 23.83 -17.74 0.63
C THR A 242 24.80 -17.27 1.71
N LEU A 243 24.28 -16.86 2.86
CA LEU A 243 25.09 -16.44 3.99
C LEU A 243 25.54 -17.67 4.80
N PRO A 244 26.74 -17.63 5.41
CA PRO A 244 27.17 -18.66 6.36
C PRO A 244 26.13 -18.83 7.49
N GLU A 245 25.89 -20.07 7.86
CA GLU A 245 25.00 -20.40 8.98
C GLU A 245 25.64 -19.93 10.32
N ASP A 246 24.83 -19.30 11.17
CA ASP A 246 25.25 -18.91 12.51
C ASP A 246 24.59 -19.77 13.62
N GLY A 247 23.83 -20.79 13.21
CA GLY A 247 23.18 -21.74 14.11
C GLY A 247 21.87 -21.22 14.71
N THR A 248 21.41 -20.05 14.32
CA THR A 248 20.13 -19.47 14.76
C THR A 248 19.00 -19.62 13.73
N GLU A 249 19.33 -20.12 12.53
CA GLU A 249 18.38 -20.39 11.46
C GLU A 249 17.41 -21.51 11.84
N PRO A 250 16.15 -21.44 11.41
CA PRO A 250 15.24 -22.56 11.52
C PRO A 250 15.81 -23.80 10.79
N PRO A 251 15.66 -25.02 11.33
CA PRO A 251 16.16 -26.23 10.66
C PRO A 251 15.67 -26.35 9.23
N GLY A 252 16.62 -26.57 8.29
CA GLY A 252 16.36 -26.67 6.85
C GLY A 252 16.11 -25.32 6.15
N TRP A 253 16.51 -24.22 6.79
CA TRP A 253 16.44 -22.87 6.22
C TRP A 253 17.84 -22.31 5.98
N SER A 254 17.92 -21.36 5.06
CA SER A 254 19.12 -20.57 4.80
C SER A 254 18.78 -19.09 4.75
N ARG A 255 19.77 -18.27 5.10
CA ARG A 255 19.71 -16.81 4.91
C ARG A 255 20.50 -16.41 3.67
N PHE A 256 20.04 -15.35 3.01
CA PHE A 256 20.65 -14.88 1.76
C PHE A 256 20.82 -13.37 1.81
N LEU A 257 21.90 -12.89 1.21
CA LEU A 257 22.06 -11.51 0.79
C LEU A 257 21.66 -11.42 -0.70
N LEU A 258 20.55 -10.73 -1.00
CA LEU A 258 20.12 -10.46 -2.36
C LEU A 258 20.37 -8.98 -2.66
N VAL A 259 20.99 -8.68 -3.79
CA VAL A 259 21.32 -7.31 -4.20
C VAL A 259 20.75 -7.02 -5.57
N ARG A 260 20.08 -5.89 -5.70
CA ARG A 260 19.54 -5.35 -6.95
C ARG A 260 20.37 -4.16 -7.40
N ARG A 261 20.74 -4.12 -8.69
CA ARG A 261 21.44 -3.00 -9.34
C ARG A 261 20.62 -2.44 -10.48
N SER A 262 20.46 -1.12 -10.54
CA SER A 262 19.78 -0.44 -11.65
C SER A 262 20.54 -0.67 -12.97
N LEU A 263 19.82 -0.67 -14.09
CA LEU A 263 20.42 -0.80 -15.43
C LEU A 263 20.91 0.55 -15.98
N THR A 264 20.34 1.62 -15.46
CA THR A 264 20.67 3.00 -15.87
C THR A 264 21.24 3.76 -14.68
N PRO A 265 22.30 4.54 -14.90
CA PRO A 265 22.85 5.41 -13.86
C PRO A 265 21.82 6.47 -13.41
N ASN A 266 21.93 6.87 -12.17
CA ASN A 266 21.22 8.02 -11.60
C ASN A 266 21.83 9.36 -12.10
N SER A 267 21.31 10.48 -11.60
CA SER A 267 21.79 11.83 -11.96
C SER A 267 23.26 12.10 -11.62
N LYS A 268 23.89 11.25 -10.79
CA LYS A 268 25.30 11.31 -10.41
C LYS A 268 26.20 10.38 -11.23
N GLY A 269 25.62 9.66 -12.21
CA GLY A 269 26.36 8.68 -13.01
C GLY A 269 26.56 7.33 -12.31
N GLU A 270 25.92 7.07 -11.17
CA GLU A 270 26.08 5.86 -10.37
C GLU A 270 24.92 4.89 -10.59
N LEU A 271 25.20 3.59 -10.65
CA LEU A 271 24.16 2.55 -10.63
C LEU A 271 23.64 2.40 -9.19
N GLU A 272 22.34 2.55 -9.03
CA GLU A 272 21.71 2.42 -7.71
C GLU A 272 21.66 0.97 -7.28
N LEU A 273 22.09 0.72 -6.04
CA LEU A 273 22.03 -0.59 -5.39
C LEU A 273 20.94 -0.60 -4.31
N ALA A 274 20.20 -1.71 -4.23
CA ALA A 274 19.30 -2.00 -3.12
C ALA A 274 19.65 -3.38 -2.56
N TYR A 275 19.64 -3.49 -1.24
CA TYR A 275 20.07 -4.67 -0.51
C TYR A 275 18.87 -5.29 0.20
N TYR A 276 18.80 -6.61 0.21
CA TYR A 276 17.76 -7.37 0.89
C TYR A 276 18.39 -8.49 1.70
N LEU A 277 17.96 -8.63 2.96
CA LEU A 277 18.14 -9.87 3.68
C LEU A 277 16.93 -10.76 3.42
N CYS A 278 17.21 -12.01 3.11
CA CYS A 278 16.20 -13.02 2.88
C CYS A 278 16.43 -14.20 3.80
N ALA A 279 15.35 -14.87 4.22
CA ALA A 279 15.41 -16.20 4.78
C ALA A 279 14.32 -17.06 4.16
N ALA A 280 14.66 -18.29 3.85
CA ALA A 280 13.79 -19.23 3.14
C ALA A 280 14.24 -20.67 3.36
N PRO A 281 13.42 -21.68 3.00
CA PRO A 281 13.87 -23.07 2.95
C PRO A 281 15.15 -23.20 2.14
N ALA A 282 16.09 -24.03 2.62
CA ALA A 282 17.34 -24.29 1.91
C ALA A 282 17.07 -24.79 0.49
N GLY A 283 17.88 -24.33 -0.47
CA GLY A 283 17.67 -24.63 -1.88
C GLY A 283 16.64 -23.77 -2.61
N THR A 284 16.10 -22.71 -1.96
CA THR A 284 15.25 -21.76 -2.66
C THR A 284 16.03 -21.05 -3.77
N GLU A 285 15.47 -21.06 -4.98
CA GLU A 285 16.09 -20.49 -6.17
C GLU A 285 16.15 -18.95 -6.13
N ASP A 286 17.18 -18.35 -6.73
CA ASP A 286 17.36 -16.90 -6.83
C ASP A 286 16.14 -16.21 -7.42
N GLU A 287 15.50 -16.82 -8.43
CA GLU A 287 14.32 -16.32 -9.12
C GLU A 287 13.14 -16.09 -8.16
N GLU A 288 12.99 -16.98 -7.18
CA GLU A 288 11.93 -16.84 -6.18
C GLU A 288 12.21 -15.68 -5.22
N LEU A 289 13.46 -15.54 -4.75
CA LEU A 289 13.87 -14.39 -3.92
C LEU A 289 13.67 -13.05 -4.66
N ILE A 290 14.02 -13.02 -5.96
CA ILE A 290 13.83 -11.84 -6.82
C ILE A 290 12.35 -11.53 -7.01
N ARG A 291 11.51 -12.55 -7.23
CA ARG A 291 10.05 -12.39 -7.34
C ARG A 291 9.46 -11.76 -6.08
N VAL A 292 9.86 -12.28 -4.92
CA VAL A 292 9.38 -11.79 -3.62
C VAL A 292 9.84 -10.36 -3.36
N ALA A 293 11.12 -10.05 -3.55
CA ALA A 293 11.65 -8.69 -3.41
C ALA A 293 10.94 -7.72 -4.37
N GLY A 294 10.69 -8.16 -5.61
CA GLY A 294 9.94 -7.39 -6.61
C GLY A 294 8.47 -7.16 -6.25
N SER A 295 7.86 -8.03 -5.45
CA SER A 295 6.47 -7.90 -5.00
C SER A 295 6.24 -6.69 -4.09
N ARG A 296 7.29 -6.09 -3.52
CA ARG A 296 7.18 -4.86 -2.71
C ARG A 296 6.46 -3.73 -3.44
N TRP A 297 6.64 -3.61 -4.76
CA TRP A 297 5.95 -2.59 -5.55
C TRP A 297 4.41 -2.74 -5.56
N ALA A 298 3.91 -3.90 -5.19
CA ALA A 298 2.47 -4.14 -5.16
C ALA A 298 1.76 -3.22 -4.16
N VAL A 299 2.37 -2.91 -3.00
CA VAL A 299 1.75 -2.03 -2.00
C VAL A 299 1.68 -0.59 -2.48
N GLU A 300 2.69 -0.10 -3.21
CA GLU A 300 2.68 1.25 -3.79
C GLU A 300 1.56 1.41 -4.82
N GLU A 301 1.35 0.39 -5.66
CA GLU A 301 0.25 0.36 -6.61
C GLU A 301 -1.11 0.25 -5.91
N CYS A 302 -1.21 -0.52 -4.82
CA CYS A 302 -2.39 -0.55 -3.95
C CYS A 302 -2.67 0.83 -3.34
N PHE A 303 -1.66 1.53 -2.82
CA PHE A 303 -1.83 2.89 -2.29
C PHE A 303 -2.31 3.85 -3.36
N GLN A 304 -1.71 3.82 -4.55
CA GLN A 304 -2.13 4.66 -5.66
C GLN A 304 -3.60 4.39 -6.04
N ALA A 305 -3.97 3.13 -6.19
CA ALA A 305 -5.34 2.73 -6.53
C ALA A 305 -6.33 3.08 -5.39
N ALA A 306 -5.99 2.78 -4.14
CA ALA A 306 -6.84 3.06 -2.99
C ALA A 306 -7.08 4.57 -2.80
N LYS A 307 -6.07 5.41 -3.01
CA LYS A 307 -6.21 6.87 -2.95
C LYS A 307 -7.02 7.41 -4.14
N ASN A 308 -6.64 7.07 -5.35
CA ASN A 308 -7.24 7.64 -6.56
C ASN A 308 -8.66 7.11 -6.82
N GLU A 309 -8.91 5.82 -6.60
CA GLU A 309 -10.16 5.18 -6.98
C GLU A 309 -11.12 4.97 -5.80
N ALA A 310 -10.58 4.73 -4.59
CA ALA A 310 -11.39 4.48 -3.39
C ALA A 310 -11.33 5.61 -2.34
N GLY A 311 -10.62 6.72 -2.60
CA GLY A 311 -10.60 7.89 -1.74
C GLY A 311 -10.00 7.66 -0.35
N LEU A 312 -9.00 6.76 -0.24
CA LEU A 312 -8.35 6.42 1.04
C LEU A 312 -7.82 7.64 1.79
N ASP A 313 -7.39 8.70 1.09
CA ASP A 313 -6.87 9.95 1.66
C ASP A 313 -7.86 11.12 1.63
N HIS A 314 -9.10 10.93 1.15
CA HIS A 314 -10.10 11.98 1.03
C HIS A 314 -10.88 12.26 2.33
N TYR A 315 -10.57 11.59 3.42
CA TYR A 315 -11.28 11.75 4.69
C TYR A 315 -10.92 13.05 5.42
N GLN A 316 -11.91 13.54 6.19
CA GLN A 316 -11.77 14.72 7.04
C GLN A 316 -11.97 14.39 8.52
N VAL A 317 -12.15 13.12 8.87
CA VAL A 317 -12.32 12.70 10.25
C VAL A 317 -11.04 12.93 11.06
N ARG A 318 -11.22 13.24 12.35
CA ARG A 318 -10.13 13.55 13.28
C ARG A 318 -9.97 12.49 14.37
N ARG A 319 -11.07 11.83 14.73
CA ARG A 319 -11.10 10.83 15.79
C ARG A 319 -10.42 9.53 15.35
N TYR A 320 -9.85 8.83 16.31
CA TYR A 320 -9.18 7.55 16.15
C TYR A 320 -10.11 6.49 15.55
N ASP A 321 -11.26 6.27 16.18
CA ASP A 321 -12.25 5.31 15.72
C ASP A 321 -12.80 5.62 14.31
N ALA A 322 -13.00 6.90 14.02
CA ALA A 322 -13.49 7.35 12.73
C ALA A 322 -12.47 7.16 11.60
N TRP A 323 -11.17 7.26 11.92
CA TRP A 323 -10.10 6.92 10.97
C TRP A 323 -10.15 5.44 10.60
N TYR A 324 -10.24 4.54 11.59
CA TYR A 324 -10.34 3.10 11.34
C TYR A 324 -11.58 2.75 10.51
N ARG A 325 -12.72 3.40 10.80
CA ARG A 325 -13.96 3.21 10.04
C ARG A 325 -13.81 3.63 8.59
N HIS A 326 -13.29 4.83 8.33
CA HIS A 326 -13.05 5.30 6.96
C HIS A 326 -12.03 4.43 6.23
N ALA A 327 -10.87 4.19 6.83
CA ALA A 327 -9.80 3.39 6.22
C ALA A 327 -10.29 1.98 5.86
N THR A 328 -11.09 1.34 6.74
CA THR A 328 -11.67 0.01 6.46
C THR A 328 -12.62 0.03 5.27
N LEU A 329 -13.51 1.04 5.18
CA LEU A 329 -14.46 1.14 4.06
C LEU A 329 -13.73 1.48 2.75
N ALA A 330 -12.66 2.26 2.79
CA ALA A 330 -11.83 2.55 1.63
C ALA A 330 -11.04 1.29 1.18
N VAL A 331 -10.49 0.52 2.12
CA VAL A 331 -9.83 -0.76 1.85
C VAL A 331 -10.83 -1.78 1.27
N LEU A 332 -12.06 -1.84 1.79
CA LEU A 332 -13.13 -2.67 1.20
C LEU A 332 -13.44 -2.27 -0.25
N ALA A 333 -13.59 -0.97 -0.51
CA ALA A 333 -13.84 -0.47 -1.87
C ALA A 333 -12.67 -0.81 -2.81
N HIS A 334 -11.43 -0.62 -2.35
CA HIS A 334 -10.23 -1.00 -3.10
C HIS A 334 -10.17 -2.50 -3.38
N ALA A 335 -10.39 -3.35 -2.37
CA ALA A 335 -10.40 -4.81 -2.51
C ALA A 335 -11.46 -5.29 -3.50
N TYR A 336 -12.65 -4.68 -3.47
CA TYR A 336 -13.71 -4.97 -4.44
C TYR A 336 -13.28 -4.65 -5.88
N LEU A 337 -12.65 -3.49 -6.11
CA LEU A 337 -12.13 -3.11 -7.43
C LEU A 337 -11.03 -4.07 -7.89
N ALA A 338 -10.11 -4.42 -7.00
CA ALA A 338 -8.99 -5.33 -7.30
C ALA A 338 -9.50 -6.73 -7.71
N VAL A 339 -10.43 -7.30 -6.94
CA VAL A 339 -11.03 -8.60 -7.24
C VAL A 339 -11.85 -8.55 -8.53
N THR A 340 -12.62 -7.47 -8.74
CA THR A 340 -13.40 -7.30 -9.98
C THR A 340 -12.49 -7.22 -11.21
N ALA A 341 -11.38 -6.49 -11.11
CA ALA A 341 -10.39 -6.39 -12.18
C ALA A 341 -9.70 -7.73 -12.47
N ALA A 342 -9.37 -8.51 -11.43
CA ALA A 342 -8.77 -9.83 -11.57
C ALA A 342 -9.68 -10.85 -12.25
N ASN A 343 -10.99 -10.74 -12.02
CA ASN A 343 -12.01 -11.63 -12.59
C ASN A 343 -12.60 -11.13 -13.94
N ALA A 344 -12.16 -9.97 -14.43
CA ALA A 344 -12.63 -9.43 -15.70
C ALA A 344 -12.17 -10.30 -16.89
N PRO A 345 -13.01 -10.59 -17.89
CA PRO A 345 -12.60 -11.32 -19.08
C PRO A 345 -11.40 -10.66 -19.78
N LYS A 346 -10.38 -11.45 -20.12
CA LYS A 346 -9.12 -10.96 -20.73
C LYS A 346 -9.32 -10.13 -22.01
N ALA A 347 -10.41 -10.36 -22.74
CA ALA A 347 -10.78 -9.58 -23.94
C ALA A 347 -11.02 -8.09 -23.66
N LEU A 348 -11.59 -7.75 -22.50
CA LEU A 348 -11.82 -6.36 -22.06
C LEU A 348 -10.52 -5.67 -21.64
N ALA A 349 -9.58 -6.39 -21.03
CA ALA A 349 -8.27 -5.86 -20.65
C ALA A 349 -7.42 -5.47 -21.86
N ALA A 350 -7.47 -6.26 -22.97
CA ALA A 350 -6.77 -5.97 -24.21
C ALA A 350 -7.36 -4.76 -24.98
N ALA A 351 -8.67 -4.55 -24.90
CA ALA A 351 -9.33 -3.38 -25.52
C ALA A 351 -8.96 -2.07 -24.83
N SER A 352 -8.81 -2.07 -23.49
CA SER A 352 -8.40 -0.86 -22.74
C SER A 352 -6.93 -0.47 -22.98
N SER A 353 -6.06 -1.41 -23.31
CA SER A 353 -4.66 -1.14 -23.66
C SER A 353 -4.49 -0.55 -25.07
N ARG A 354 -5.34 -0.92 -26.03
CA ARG A 354 -5.31 -0.42 -27.42
C ARG A 354 -5.87 1.00 -27.56
N SER A 355 -6.80 1.41 -26.71
CA SER A 355 -7.31 2.79 -26.73
C SER A 355 -6.30 3.83 -26.22
N ARG A 356 -5.24 3.38 -25.53
CA ARG A 356 -4.18 4.25 -25.00
C ARG A 356 -3.06 4.55 -25.99
N SER A 357 -2.96 3.83 -27.12
CA SER A 357 -1.89 3.98 -28.11
C SER A 357 -2.23 4.92 -29.28
N ARG A 358 -3.47 5.40 -29.39
CA ARG A 358 -3.86 6.40 -30.40
C ARG A 358 -3.95 7.79 -29.76
N GLY A 359 -2.85 8.51 -29.77
CA GLY A 359 -2.84 9.95 -29.52
C GLY A 359 -3.49 10.71 -30.68
N PRO A 360 -4.11 11.88 -30.44
CA PRO A 360 -4.62 12.72 -31.52
C PRO A 360 -3.48 13.25 -32.41
N PRO A 361 -3.73 13.52 -33.68
CA PRO A 361 -2.71 14.06 -34.61
C PRO A 361 -2.24 15.44 -34.16
N SER A 362 -0.95 15.66 -34.26
CA SER A 362 -0.25 16.91 -33.93
C SER A 362 -0.64 18.03 -34.88
N THR A 363 -1.23 19.11 -34.36
CA THR A 363 -1.20 20.44 -34.99
C THR A 363 -0.42 21.36 -34.05
N GLY A 364 0.53 22.09 -34.63
CA GLY A 364 1.58 22.80 -33.94
C GLY A 364 1.19 24.09 -33.23
N THR A 365 1.93 24.34 -32.15
CA THR A 365 2.44 25.55 -31.46
C THR A 365 1.49 26.72 -31.11
N PRO A 366 1.77 27.57 -30.08
CA PRO A 366 3.00 27.73 -29.31
C PRO A 366 2.87 27.77 -27.75
N ASP A 367 4.03 27.78 -27.12
CA ASP A 367 4.41 27.94 -25.70
C ASP A 367 3.53 28.79 -24.78
N HIS A 368 3.22 28.17 -23.59
CA HIS A 368 3.29 28.84 -22.28
C HIS A 368 3.32 27.81 -21.13
N PRO A 369 4.02 28.07 -20.01
CA PRO A 369 4.31 27.07 -18.98
C PRO A 369 3.23 27.04 -17.90
N HIS A 370 2.52 25.95 -17.73
CA HIS A 370 1.74 25.71 -16.51
C HIS A 370 1.45 24.22 -16.28
N THR A 371 1.77 23.76 -15.07
CA THR A 371 1.17 22.68 -14.26
C THR A 371 0.69 21.42 -15.00
N ARG A 372 1.43 20.32 -14.77
CA ARG A 372 1.07 18.98 -15.22
C ARG A 372 -0.19 18.47 -14.52
N PRO A 373 -1.25 18.06 -15.24
CA PRO A 373 -2.34 17.30 -14.66
C PRO A 373 -1.94 15.82 -14.52
N HIS A 374 -2.15 15.26 -13.34
CA HIS A 374 -1.98 13.83 -13.07
C HIS A 374 -2.88 12.99 -13.99
N ARG A 375 -2.28 12.08 -14.76
CA ARG A 375 -3.01 11.13 -15.62
C ARG A 375 -3.75 10.11 -14.75
N ARG A 376 -5.07 10.03 -14.91
CA ARG A 376 -5.93 9.02 -14.32
C ARG A 376 -5.65 7.64 -14.92
N LEU A 377 -5.45 6.64 -14.07
CA LEU A 377 -5.37 5.22 -14.44
C LEU A 377 -6.79 4.67 -14.65
N GLY A 378 -6.99 3.98 -15.78
CA GLY A 378 -8.31 3.61 -16.30
C GLY A 378 -8.98 2.39 -15.69
N LEU A 379 -9.04 2.26 -14.36
CA LEU A 379 -9.84 1.23 -13.70
C LEU A 379 -11.36 1.58 -13.61
N VAL A 380 -11.73 2.84 -13.85
CA VAL A 380 -13.10 3.35 -13.67
C VAL A 380 -14.05 3.01 -14.84
N GLN A 381 -13.53 2.57 -15.99
CA GLN A 381 -14.41 2.34 -17.17
C GLN A 381 -15.22 1.04 -17.14
N LEU A 382 -14.98 0.14 -16.19
CA LEU A 382 -15.68 -1.15 -16.11
C LEU A 382 -17.03 -1.10 -15.36
N ALA A 383 -17.37 0.01 -14.71
CA ALA A 383 -18.60 0.15 -13.90
C ALA A 383 -19.69 1.04 -14.53
N LYS A 384 -19.60 1.40 -15.82
CA LYS A 384 -20.58 2.29 -16.47
C LYS A 384 -21.65 1.53 -17.22
N THR A 385 -22.79 1.30 -16.57
CA THR A 385 -24.09 1.20 -17.24
C THR A 385 -24.78 2.56 -17.07
N PRO A 386 -25.20 3.24 -18.13
CA PRO A 386 -25.77 4.58 -18.01
C PRO A 386 -27.18 4.53 -17.44
N PRO A 387 -27.57 5.40 -16.49
CA PRO A 387 -28.98 5.65 -16.20
C PRO A 387 -29.57 6.58 -17.26
N ALA A 388 -30.83 6.33 -17.62
CA ALA A 388 -31.60 7.06 -18.60
C ALA A 388 -31.63 8.58 -18.33
N ALA A 389 -31.52 9.34 -19.40
CA ALA A 389 -31.55 10.79 -19.41
C ALA A 389 -32.83 11.35 -18.80
N ARG A 390 -32.74 12.19 -17.78
CA ARG A 390 -33.76 13.14 -17.38
C ARG A 390 -33.34 14.53 -17.81
N GLN A 391 -34.18 15.12 -18.64
CA GLN A 391 -34.07 16.49 -19.13
C GLN A 391 -34.09 17.51 -17.99
N ASN A 392 -33.06 18.35 -17.92
CA ASN A 392 -33.03 19.52 -17.03
C ASN A 392 -33.86 20.65 -17.65
N ARG A 393 -34.88 21.10 -16.94
CA ARG A 393 -35.53 22.40 -17.14
C ARG A 393 -34.73 23.49 -16.39
N PRO A 394 -34.47 24.65 -16.97
CA PRO A 394 -33.79 25.75 -16.28
C PRO A 394 -34.71 26.45 -15.28
N LEU A 395 -34.22 26.73 -14.09
CA LEU A 395 -34.85 27.58 -13.09
C LEU A 395 -34.69 29.06 -13.51
N GLN A 396 -35.84 29.68 -13.75
CA GLN A 396 -35.95 31.14 -13.98
C GLN A 396 -35.66 31.88 -12.67
N ALA A 397 -34.81 32.91 -12.74
CA ALA A 397 -34.60 33.88 -11.71
C ALA A 397 -35.87 34.73 -11.50
N LYS A 398 -36.36 34.81 -10.26
CA LYS A 398 -37.35 35.82 -9.85
C LYS A 398 -36.59 36.99 -9.22
N THR A 399 -36.51 38.08 -9.99
CA THR A 399 -36.35 39.45 -9.46
C THR A 399 -37.66 39.85 -8.84
N GLY A 400 -37.64 40.38 -7.61
CA GLY A 400 -38.78 40.92 -6.92
C GLY A 400 -38.35 42.04 -5.99
N ASN A 401 -38.75 43.23 -6.40
CA ASN A 401 -38.60 44.51 -5.79
C ASN A 401 -39.46 44.65 -4.52
N THR A 402 -39.05 45.61 -3.69
CA THR A 402 -39.57 46.33 -2.51
C THR A 402 -39.18 45.80 -1.16
#